data_b012d95278f5268c04840b57c0a2b0bd
#
_entry.id   b012d95278f5268c04840b57c0a2b0bd
#
_cell.length_a   1.000
_cell.length_b   1.000
_cell.length_c   1.000
_cell.angle_alpha   90.00
_cell.angle_beta   90.00
_cell.angle_gamma   90.00
#
_symmetry.space_group_name_H-M   'P 1'
#
loop_
_entity.id
_entity.type
_entity.pdbx_description
1 polymer ?
#
loop_
_entity_poly.entity_id
_entity_poly.type
_entity_poly.pdbx_seq_one_letter_code
_entity_poly.pdbx_strand_id
1 'polypeptide(L)'
;MGGKVAMVAALQHPERVEQLIIADIAPVFYPMRHLREVEAMRRLDLTGIQRRSQADVALASAIPDAAERAFLLQNLIFDNGGARWRLNLEAIEQEMPRLVDFPAISGGRTYDGPTLFIAGGRSDYVQPAYEPAIRRFFPKAEVARIDKAGHWLHAEQPAEFLAIIERFLSR
;
A
#
# COMPACT_ATOMS: atom_id res chain seq x y z
N MET A 1 0.00 2.86 1.67
CA MET A 1 -0.46 3.89 2.63
C MET A 1 -0.71 3.32 4.02
N GLY A 2 -1.58 2.31 4.19
CA GLY A 2 -1.94 1.77 5.51
C GLY A 2 -0.76 1.38 6.40
N GLY A 3 0.28 0.74 5.86
CA GLY A 3 1.49 0.39 6.64
C GLY A 3 2.24 1.61 7.17
N LYS A 4 2.29 2.72 6.42
CA LYS A 4 2.89 3.97 6.93
C LYS A 4 2.07 4.57 8.08
N VAL A 5 0.74 4.51 7.99
CA VAL A 5 -0.15 4.95 9.08
C VAL A 5 0.08 4.09 10.33
N ALA A 6 0.16 2.77 10.18
CA ALA A 6 0.42 1.85 11.29
C ALA A 6 1.79 2.11 11.94
N MET A 7 2.83 2.34 11.14
CA MET A 7 4.17 2.71 11.63
C MET A 7 4.13 4.01 12.44
N VAL A 8 3.47 5.06 11.93
CA VAL A 8 3.32 6.34 12.62
C VAL A 8 2.54 6.19 13.92
N ALA A 9 1.46 5.40 13.92
CA ALA A 9 0.68 5.12 15.13
C ALA A 9 1.53 4.44 16.21
N ALA A 10 2.33 3.43 15.85
CA ALA A 10 3.23 2.75 16.77
C ALA A 10 4.33 3.68 17.34
N LEU A 11 4.84 4.61 16.53
CA LEU A 11 5.86 5.59 16.95
C LEU A 11 5.29 6.71 17.83
N GLN A 12 4.03 7.08 17.62
CA GLN A 12 3.38 8.16 18.40
C GLN A 12 2.67 7.65 19.64
N HIS A 13 2.14 6.43 19.60
CA HIS A 13 1.35 5.80 20.63
C HIS A 13 1.78 4.36 20.91
N PRO A 14 3.06 4.14 21.29
CA PRO A 14 3.61 2.79 21.48
C PRO A 14 2.83 1.98 22.52
N GLU A 15 2.22 2.64 23.49
CA GLU A 15 1.41 2.01 24.53
C GLU A 15 0.09 1.39 24.00
N ARG A 16 -0.30 1.71 22.79
CA ARG A 16 -1.52 1.20 22.12
C ARG A 16 -1.26 0.08 21.14
N VAL A 17 -0.01 -0.26 20.90
CA VAL A 17 0.38 -1.25 19.90
C VAL A 17 1.16 -2.35 20.59
N GLU A 18 0.57 -3.53 20.71
CA GLU A 18 1.24 -4.69 21.30
C GLU A 18 2.23 -5.33 20.34
N GLN A 19 1.83 -5.47 19.06
CA GLN A 19 2.64 -6.05 17.98
C GLN A 19 2.36 -5.31 16.67
N LEU A 20 3.37 -5.14 15.84
CA LEU A 20 3.25 -4.44 14.56
C LEU A 20 3.64 -5.36 13.40
N ILE A 21 2.73 -5.54 12.44
CA ILE A 21 3.01 -6.26 11.20
C ILE A 21 2.84 -5.31 10.01
N ILE A 22 3.87 -5.18 9.20
CA ILE A 22 3.90 -4.32 8.02
C ILE A 22 4.09 -5.18 6.78
N ALA A 23 3.09 -5.18 5.91
CA ALA A 23 3.14 -5.88 4.63
C ALA A 23 3.67 -4.95 3.53
N ASP A 24 4.81 -5.26 3.03
CA ASP A 24 5.49 -4.74 1.83
C ASP A 24 5.51 -3.20 1.68
N ILE A 25 5.92 -2.51 2.74
CA ILE A 25 6.19 -1.07 2.72
C ILE A 25 7.26 -0.73 3.77
N ALA A 26 8.14 0.24 3.49
CA ALA A 26 9.16 0.71 4.42
C ALA A 26 8.94 2.19 4.82
N PRO A 27 9.54 2.67 5.93
CA PRO A 27 9.45 4.06 6.38
C PRO A 27 10.39 4.98 5.59
N VAL A 28 10.17 5.03 4.26
CA VAL A 28 11.00 5.81 3.33
C VAL A 28 10.13 6.59 2.35
N PHE A 29 10.72 7.56 1.67
CA PHE A 29 10.12 8.19 0.48
C PHE A 29 10.12 7.21 -0.69
N TYR A 30 9.02 7.18 -1.45
CA TYR A 30 8.91 6.45 -2.71
C TYR A 30 8.65 7.39 -3.88
N PRO A 31 9.13 7.07 -5.09
CA PRO A 31 8.73 7.80 -6.29
C PRO A 31 7.21 7.77 -6.49
N MET A 32 6.63 8.81 -7.07
CA MET A 32 5.18 8.93 -7.34
C MET A 32 4.75 8.03 -8.51
N ARG A 33 4.93 6.72 -8.39
CA ARG A 33 4.68 5.75 -9.47
C ARG A 33 3.21 5.67 -9.87
N HIS A 34 2.27 5.87 -8.92
CA HIS A 34 0.82 5.71 -9.14
C HIS A 34 0.09 7.01 -9.49
N LEU A 35 0.80 8.10 -9.74
CA LEU A 35 0.17 9.36 -10.14
C LEU A 35 -0.53 9.24 -11.51
N ARG A 36 0.09 8.49 -12.43
CA ARG A 36 -0.45 8.26 -13.77
C ARG A 36 -1.78 7.52 -13.74
N GLU A 37 -1.92 6.51 -12.87
CA GLU A 37 -3.15 5.74 -12.69
C GLU A 37 -4.26 6.63 -12.12
N VAL A 38 -3.95 7.43 -11.11
CA VAL A 38 -4.91 8.38 -10.50
C VAL A 38 -5.37 9.42 -11.52
N GLU A 39 -4.44 9.99 -12.31
CA GLU A 39 -4.76 10.92 -13.38
C GLU A 39 -5.65 10.29 -14.46
N ALA A 40 -5.34 9.04 -14.87
CA ALA A 40 -6.12 8.32 -15.86
C ALA A 40 -7.56 8.08 -15.37
N MET A 41 -7.72 7.65 -14.11
CA MET A 41 -9.03 7.48 -13.50
C MET A 41 -9.80 8.81 -13.43
N ARG A 42 -9.14 9.89 -13.02
CA ARG A 42 -9.77 11.22 -12.89
C ARG A 42 -10.21 11.79 -14.24
N ARG A 43 -9.44 11.55 -15.30
CA ARG A 43 -9.73 12.05 -16.66
C ARG A 43 -10.72 11.17 -17.42
N LEU A 44 -11.06 9.99 -16.91
CA LEU A 44 -12.01 9.10 -17.56
C LEU A 44 -13.39 9.77 -17.61
N ASP A 45 -13.91 9.99 -18.83
CA ASP A 45 -15.30 10.40 -19.01
C ASP A 45 -16.22 9.22 -18.63
N LEU A 46 -17.00 9.42 -17.59
CA LEU A 46 -17.95 8.44 -17.09
C LEU A 46 -19.34 8.55 -17.75
N THR A 47 -19.53 9.54 -18.63
CA THR A 47 -20.80 9.73 -19.36
C THR A 47 -21.08 8.50 -20.25
N GLY A 48 -22.24 7.89 -20.04
CA GLY A 48 -22.64 6.71 -20.82
C GLY A 48 -21.97 5.39 -20.40
N ILE A 49 -21.09 5.39 -19.40
CA ILE A 49 -20.53 4.16 -18.81
C ILE A 49 -21.59 3.50 -17.92
N GLN A 50 -22.07 2.35 -18.35
CA GLN A 50 -23.09 1.57 -17.64
C GLN A 50 -22.54 0.29 -17.01
N ARG A 51 -21.33 -0.12 -17.37
CA ARG A 51 -20.68 -1.37 -16.92
C ARG A 51 -19.19 -1.17 -16.72
N ARG A 52 -18.61 -1.88 -15.73
CA ARG A 52 -17.16 -1.85 -15.47
C ARG A 52 -16.31 -2.24 -16.69
N SER A 53 -16.80 -3.16 -17.52
CA SER A 53 -16.08 -3.56 -18.74
C SER A 53 -15.86 -2.41 -19.74
N GLN A 54 -16.78 -1.43 -19.81
CA GLN A 54 -16.60 -0.25 -20.65
C GLN A 54 -15.49 0.65 -20.11
N ALA A 55 -15.45 0.86 -18.80
CA ALA A 55 -14.38 1.60 -18.14
C ALA A 55 -13.04 0.87 -18.23
N ASP A 56 -13.01 -0.47 -18.15
CA ASP A 56 -11.80 -1.27 -18.32
C ASP A 56 -11.18 -1.05 -19.70
N VAL A 57 -12.00 -1.13 -20.77
CA VAL A 57 -11.54 -0.86 -22.14
C VAL A 57 -11.02 0.57 -22.29
N ALA A 58 -11.73 1.56 -21.72
CA ALA A 58 -11.34 2.96 -21.82
C ALA A 58 -10.01 3.28 -21.08
N LEU A 59 -9.72 2.57 -19.99
CA LEU A 59 -8.48 2.73 -19.23
C LEU A 59 -7.30 1.88 -19.76
N ALA A 60 -7.53 0.94 -20.69
CA ALA A 60 -6.52 -0.04 -21.11
C ALA A 60 -5.22 0.57 -21.67
N SER A 61 -5.32 1.70 -22.36
CA SER A 61 -4.14 2.40 -22.91
C SER A 61 -3.30 3.12 -21.83
N ALA A 62 -3.95 3.63 -20.78
CA ALA A 62 -3.27 4.35 -19.71
C ALA A 62 -2.75 3.40 -18.62
N ILE A 63 -3.46 2.31 -18.36
CA ILE A 63 -3.15 1.29 -17.35
C ILE A 63 -3.13 -0.07 -18.06
N PRO A 64 -1.98 -0.51 -18.59
CA PRO A 64 -1.90 -1.72 -19.42
C PRO A 64 -2.16 -3.03 -18.65
N ASP A 65 -1.85 -3.09 -17.35
CA ASP A 65 -2.05 -4.29 -16.54
C ASP A 65 -3.54 -4.51 -16.24
N ALA A 66 -4.08 -5.63 -16.68
CA ALA A 66 -5.50 -5.95 -16.52
C ALA A 66 -5.89 -6.23 -15.06
N ALA A 67 -5.00 -6.81 -14.27
CA ALA A 67 -5.27 -7.09 -12.86
C ALA A 67 -5.29 -5.80 -12.04
N GLU A 68 -4.38 -4.88 -12.33
CA GLU A 68 -4.37 -3.55 -11.74
C GLU A 68 -5.63 -2.76 -12.09
N ARG A 69 -6.05 -2.73 -13.38
CA ARG A 69 -7.31 -2.09 -13.79
C ARG A 69 -8.51 -2.68 -13.08
N ALA A 70 -8.60 -4.01 -13.00
CA ALA A 70 -9.70 -4.69 -12.32
C ALA A 70 -9.76 -4.31 -10.83
N PHE A 71 -8.61 -4.19 -10.17
CA PHE A 71 -8.51 -3.73 -8.79
C PHE A 71 -8.96 -2.27 -8.63
N LEU A 72 -8.48 -1.37 -9.45
CA LEU A 72 -8.84 0.06 -9.40
C LEU A 72 -10.35 0.26 -9.67
N LEU A 73 -10.90 -0.48 -10.63
CA LEU A 73 -12.31 -0.43 -11.01
C LEU A 73 -13.28 -0.95 -9.94
N GLN A 74 -12.81 -1.61 -8.87
CA GLN A 74 -13.64 -1.90 -7.70
C GLN A 74 -14.16 -0.63 -7.02
N ASN A 75 -13.49 0.50 -7.25
CA ASN A 75 -13.90 1.80 -6.75
C ASN A 75 -14.86 2.56 -7.69
N LEU A 76 -15.20 2.00 -8.85
CA LEU A 76 -16.24 2.52 -9.71
C LEU A 76 -17.60 1.96 -9.25
N ILE A 77 -18.49 2.83 -8.86
CA ILE A 77 -19.84 2.48 -8.41
C ILE A 77 -20.88 3.02 -9.37
N PHE A 78 -22.01 2.33 -9.42
CA PHE A 78 -23.16 2.66 -10.27
C PHE A 78 -24.37 2.89 -9.38
N ASP A 79 -25.03 4.00 -9.54
CA ASP A 79 -26.27 4.35 -8.86
C ASP A 79 -27.23 5.08 -9.81
N ASN A 80 -28.32 5.63 -9.29
CA ASN A 80 -29.31 6.33 -10.10
C ASN A 80 -28.77 7.58 -10.81
N GLY A 81 -27.61 8.10 -10.40
CA GLY A 81 -26.89 9.21 -11.03
C GLY A 81 -25.90 8.77 -12.11
N GLY A 82 -25.75 7.46 -12.35
CA GLY A 82 -24.80 6.90 -13.31
C GLY A 82 -23.53 6.35 -12.66
N ALA A 83 -22.44 6.28 -13.45
CA ALA A 83 -21.14 5.82 -12.96
C ALA A 83 -20.40 6.96 -12.23
N ARG A 84 -19.81 6.65 -11.08
CA ARG A 84 -18.95 7.59 -10.35
C ARG A 84 -17.86 6.87 -9.57
N TRP A 85 -16.77 7.57 -9.31
CA TRP A 85 -15.73 7.07 -8.41
C TRP A 85 -16.16 7.21 -6.95
N ARG A 86 -15.92 6.16 -6.16
CA ARG A 86 -16.11 6.18 -4.70
C ARG A 86 -15.02 7.01 -4.01
N LEU A 87 -13.84 7.07 -4.62
CA LEU A 87 -12.67 7.79 -4.13
C LEU A 87 -12.73 9.27 -4.51
N ASN A 88 -12.21 10.14 -3.65
CA ASN A 88 -11.89 11.50 -4.01
C ASN A 88 -10.53 11.54 -4.72
N LEU A 89 -10.55 11.31 -6.05
CA LEU A 89 -9.34 11.23 -6.86
C LEU A 89 -8.57 12.54 -6.92
N GLU A 90 -9.27 13.68 -6.84
CA GLU A 90 -8.63 15.00 -6.81
C GLU A 90 -7.80 15.17 -5.53
N ALA A 91 -8.37 14.87 -4.37
CA ALA A 91 -7.64 14.92 -3.11
C ALA A 91 -6.45 13.94 -3.09
N ILE A 92 -6.61 12.73 -3.65
CA ILE A 92 -5.52 11.75 -3.75
C ILE A 92 -4.40 12.29 -4.62
N GLU A 93 -4.71 12.90 -5.77
CA GLU A 93 -3.73 13.49 -6.69
C GLU A 93 -2.95 14.62 -6.01
N GLN A 94 -3.66 15.54 -5.34
CA GLN A 94 -3.06 16.68 -4.64
C GLN A 94 -2.17 16.26 -3.46
N GLU A 95 -2.59 15.23 -2.72
CA GLU A 95 -1.86 14.73 -1.54
C GLU A 95 -0.83 13.63 -1.88
N MET A 96 -0.71 13.24 -3.16
CA MET A 96 0.23 12.19 -3.58
C MET A 96 1.66 12.41 -3.06
N PRO A 97 2.25 13.63 -3.10
CA PRO A 97 3.58 13.86 -2.55
C PRO A 97 3.71 13.49 -1.09
N ARG A 98 2.66 13.71 -0.28
CA ARG A 98 2.63 13.34 1.14
C ARG A 98 2.39 11.85 1.34
N LEU A 99 1.59 11.22 0.48
CA LEU A 99 1.27 9.79 0.56
C LEU A 99 2.48 8.91 0.25
N VAL A 100 3.37 9.34 -0.65
CA VAL A 100 4.58 8.59 -1.01
C VAL A 100 5.72 8.82 -0.04
N ASP A 101 5.65 9.85 0.81
CA ASP A 101 6.68 10.15 1.81
C ASP A 101 6.43 9.42 3.14
N PHE A 102 7.43 9.42 3.99
CA PHE A 102 7.30 9.04 5.39
C PHE A 102 7.46 10.31 6.25
N PRO A 103 6.48 10.63 7.09
CA PRO A 103 6.50 11.90 7.81
C PRO A 103 7.69 11.99 8.76
N ALA A 104 8.19 13.20 8.96
CA ALA A 104 9.23 13.45 9.94
C ALA A 104 8.73 13.12 11.35
N ILE A 105 9.41 12.18 12.00
CA ILE A 105 9.13 11.79 13.39
C ILE A 105 10.05 12.58 14.30
N SER A 106 9.46 13.50 15.05
CA SER A 106 10.20 14.36 15.99
C SER A 106 10.69 13.58 17.20
N GLY A 107 11.81 14.03 17.79
CA GLY A 107 12.32 13.55 19.08
C GLY A 107 13.02 12.18 19.03
N GLY A 108 13.43 11.71 17.85
CA GLY A 108 14.16 10.44 17.73
C GLY A 108 13.38 9.21 18.24
N ARG A 109 12.07 9.26 18.15
CA ARG A 109 11.20 8.20 18.67
C ARG A 109 11.44 6.87 17.96
N THR A 110 11.47 5.80 18.74
CA THR A 110 11.51 4.41 18.28
C THR A 110 10.30 3.66 18.84
N TYR A 111 9.93 2.59 18.17
CA TYR A 111 9.00 1.60 18.72
C TYR A 111 9.76 0.31 18.99
N ASP A 112 9.88 -0.07 20.28
CA ASP A 112 10.65 -1.21 20.75
C ASP A 112 9.79 -2.49 20.92
N GLY A 113 8.52 -2.42 20.57
CA GLY A 113 7.64 -3.60 20.56
C GLY A 113 7.97 -4.57 19.42
N PRO A 114 7.43 -5.80 19.50
CA PRO A 114 7.60 -6.79 18.45
C PRO A 114 7.13 -6.24 17.11
N THR A 115 7.99 -6.29 16.10
CA THR A 115 7.71 -5.73 14.76
C THR A 115 8.15 -6.70 13.69
N LEU A 116 7.27 -6.97 12.73
CA LEU A 116 7.53 -7.80 11.57
C LEU A 116 7.28 -7.01 10.29
N PHE A 117 8.29 -6.93 9.43
CA PHE A 117 8.12 -6.52 8.04
C PHE A 117 8.09 -7.75 7.15
N ILE A 118 7.10 -7.86 6.27
CA ILE A 118 7.00 -8.95 5.28
C ILE A 118 7.24 -8.34 3.91
N ALA A 119 8.31 -8.77 3.24
CA ALA A 119 8.74 -8.25 1.96
C ALA A 119 8.39 -9.22 0.81
N GLY A 120 7.92 -8.70 -0.31
CA GLY A 120 7.83 -9.47 -1.54
C GLY A 120 9.20 -9.58 -2.23
N GLY A 121 9.59 -10.79 -2.63
CA GLY A 121 10.88 -11.02 -3.32
C GLY A 121 10.96 -10.34 -4.68
N ARG A 122 9.81 -10.12 -5.32
CA ARG A 122 9.66 -9.42 -6.61
C ARG A 122 9.12 -7.98 -6.46
N SER A 123 9.08 -7.46 -5.24
CA SER A 123 8.62 -6.12 -4.92
C SER A 123 9.77 -5.18 -4.62
N ASP A 124 9.61 -3.92 -5.01
CA ASP A 124 10.58 -2.84 -4.73
C ASP A 124 10.28 -2.08 -3.43
N TYR A 125 9.22 -2.45 -2.70
CA TYR A 125 8.76 -1.67 -1.55
C TYR A 125 9.53 -1.95 -0.25
N VAL A 126 10.14 -3.13 -0.10
CA VAL A 126 11.02 -3.45 1.04
C VAL A 126 12.31 -4.04 0.50
N GLN A 127 13.26 -3.17 0.20
CA GLN A 127 14.58 -3.53 -0.31
C GLN A 127 15.61 -3.61 0.82
N PRO A 128 16.69 -4.37 0.66
CA PRO A 128 17.79 -4.39 1.63
C PRO A 128 18.36 -2.99 1.94
N ALA A 129 18.38 -2.11 0.95
CA ALA A 129 18.81 -0.72 1.11
C ALA A 129 17.96 0.10 2.10
N TYR A 130 16.73 -0.33 2.39
CA TYR A 130 15.83 0.33 3.33
C TYR A 130 15.94 -0.20 4.77
N GLU A 131 16.71 -1.26 5.00
CA GLU A 131 16.90 -1.83 6.33
C GLU A 131 17.42 -0.82 7.36
N PRO A 132 18.38 0.06 7.06
CA PRO A 132 18.80 1.10 8.00
C PRO A 132 17.65 2.03 8.41
N ALA A 133 16.76 2.39 7.49
CA ALA A 133 15.60 3.23 7.78
C ALA A 133 14.57 2.48 8.66
N ILE A 134 14.36 1.20 8.41
CA ILE A 134 13.50 0.35 9.25
C ILE A 134 14.09 0.26 10.66
N ARG A 135 15.38 -0.09 10.80
CA ARG A 135 16.06 -0.23 12.11
C ARG A 135 16.11 1.06 12.91
N ARG A 136 16.17 2.20 12.24
CA ARG A 136 16.16 3.52 12.88
C ARG A 136 14.90 3.73 13.72
N PHE A 137 13.73 3.31 13.22
CA PHE A 137 12.43 3.50 13.88
C PHE A 137 11.96 2.26 14.66
N PHE A 138 12.37 1.09 14.21
CA PHE A 138 11.95 -0.22 14.71
C PHE A 138 13.20 -1.09 14.96
N PRO A 139 13.97 -0.83 16.03
CA PRO A 139 15.27 -1.48 16.24
C PRO A 139 15.16 -3.00 16.40
N LYS A 140 14.02 -3.50 16.89
CA LYS A 140 13.75 -4.93 17.06
C LYS A 140 12.99 -5.57 15.89
N ALA A 141 12.84 -4.86 14.76
CA ALA A 141 12.09 -5.38 13.61
C ALA A 141 12.74 -6.65 13.05
N GLU A 142 11.91 -7.65 12.79
CA GLU A 142 12.24 -8.79 11.95
C GLU A 142 11.80 -8.51 10.51
N VAL A 143 12.54 -9.02 9.53
CA VAL A 143 12.17 -8.93 8.11
C VAL A 143 12.06 -10.33 7.56
N ALA A 144 10.84 -10.75 7.20
CA ALA A 144 10.58 -11.97 6.47
C ALA A 144 10.41 -11.66 4.98
N ARG A 145 10.82 -12.57 4.09
CA ARG A 145 10.68 -12.40 2.64
C ARG A 145 9.93 -13.57 2.03
N ILE A 146 9.01 -13.27 1.12
CA ILE A 146 8.28 -14.24 0.31
C ILE A 146 8.81 -14.11 -1.12
N ASP A 147 9.74 -14.97 -1.52
CA ASP A 147 10.52 -14.82 -2.75
C ASP A 147 9.67 -14.78 -4.02
N LYS A 148 8.57 -15.52 -4.05
CA LYS A 148 7.68 -15.63 -5.22
C LYS A 148 6.57 -14.57 -5.26
N ALA A 149 6.48 -13.69 -4.27
CA ALA A 149 5.45 -12.64 -4.21
C ALA A 149 5.96 -11.30 -4.72
N GLY A 150 5.08 -10.55 -5.39
CA GLY A 150 5.20 -9.11 -5.63
C GLY A 150 4.60 -8.31 -4.47
N HIS A 151 3.99 -7.16 -4.78
CA HIS A 151 3.40 -6.29 -3.76
C HIS A 151 2.15 -6.88 -3.09
N TRP A 152 1.41 -7.70 -3.78
CA TRP A 152 0.17 -8.31 -3.25
C TRP A 152 0.43 -9.67 -2.59
N LEU A 153 1.29 -9.66 -1.56
CA LEU A 153 1.75 -10.84 -0.82
C LEU A 153 0.61 -11.81 -0.47
N HIS A 154 -0.46 -11.25 0.11
CA HIS A 154 -1.62 -11.99 0.59
C HIS A 154 -2.46 -12.62 -0.53
N ALA A 155 -2.41 -12.08 -1.73
CA ALA A 155 -3.11 -12.60 -2.90
C ALA A 155 -2.23 -13.55 -3.73
N GLU A 156 -0.94 -13.25 -3.84
CA GLU A 156 0.00 -14.02 -4.66
C GLU A 156 0.52 -15.28 -3.94
N GLN A 157 0.73 -15.21 -2.62
CA GLN A 157 1.25 -16.32 -1.81
C GLN A 157 0.51 -16.40 -0.45
N PRO A 158 -0.83 -16.66 -0.44
CA PRO A 158 -1.65 -16.55 0.76
C PRO A 158 -1.24 -17.51 1.88
N ALA A 159 -0.86 -18.74 1.55
CA ALA A 159 -0.49 -19.75 2.54
C ALA A 159 0.83 -19.38 3.27
N GLU A 160 1.84 -18.94 2.52
CA GLU A 160 3.14 -18.55 3.08
C GLU A 160 2.99 -17.25 3.88
N PHE A 161 2.22 -16.29 3.37
CA PHE A 161 1.91 -15.04 4.07
C PHE A 161 1.23 -15.29 5.42
N LEU A 162 0.21 -16.15 5.45
CA LEU A 162 -0.49 -16.51 6.67
C LEU A 162 0.42 -17.23 7.67
N ALA A 163 1.21 -18.22 7.21
CA ALA A 163 2.13 -18.97 8.08
C ALA A 163 3.19 -18.07 8.75
N ILE A 164 3.67 -17.03 8.06
CA ILE A 164 4.60 -16.05 8.62
C ILE A 164 3.92 -15.24 9.73
N ILE A 165 2.69 -14.77 9.50
CA ILE A 165 1.90 -14.00 10.47
C ILE A 165 1.60 -14.84 11.71
N GLU A 166 1.09 -16.06 11.54
CA GLU A 166 0.75 -16.96 12.65
C GLU A 166 1.97 -17.26 13.52
N ARG A 167 3.11 -17.53 12.91
CA ARG A 167 4.37 -17.74 13.64
C ARG A 167 4.80 -16.54 14.45
N PHE A 168 4.58 -15.33 13.94
CA PHE A 168 4.91 -14.10 14.64
C PHE A 168 3.97 -13.84 15.80
N LEU A 169 2.66 -14.01 15.61
CA LEU A 169 1.64 -13.76 16.62
C LEU A 169 1.63 -14.80 17.75
N SER A 170 2.17 -16.00 17.53
CA SER A 170 2.20 -17.09 18.55
C SER A 170 3.38 -17.02 19.52
N ARG A 171 4.19 -15.96 19.47
CA ARG A 171 5.33 -15.71 20.37
C ARG A 171 4.87 -14.88 21.56
#